data_eecee27f03c9499372617cbdab759db3
#
_entry.id   eecee27f03c9499372617cbdab759db3
#
_cell.length_a   1.000
_cell.length_b   1.000
_cell.length_c   1.000
_cell.angle_alpha   90.00
_cell.angle_beta   90.00
_cell.angle_gamma   90.00
#
_symmetry.space_group_name_H-M   'P 1'
#
loop_
_entity.id
_entity.type
_entity.pdbx_description
1 polymer ?
#
loop_
_entity_poly.entity_id
_entity_poly.type
_entity_poly.pdbx_seq_one_letter_code
_entity_poly.pdbx_strand_id
1 'polypeptide(L)'
;MKKSLFLIAALAFAAIASAQTLFVGTYNIRYKNDGDSIKGNVWSVRSKVLADQINFYEPDIFGTQEVLYTQLEDLKRELDGYDYIGVGRDDGKHAGEYSAIFYDKKRFNLLKNGNFWLSEHPDRPGLGWDAACTRICTWGQFCDKKTGFKFFYFNLHMDHVGVVARREGAKLVISKIKELAGPGAAVILTGDFNVNQKNEIYKIFSNSGILKDTYASAERRFSTNGTWQDFNNQQWSDQRIDHIFVSPKFNVRRYGMVTDSYWTASKLTPEQIEEAKKHMEPGYEPRERRSPSDHYPVFAKIVFKK
;
A
#
# COMPACT_ATOMS: atom_id res chain seq x y z
N MET A 1 41.35 -40.54 47.53
CA MET A 1 39.95 -40.22 47.28
C MET A 1 39.90 -38.91 46.53
N LYS A 2 39.71 -38.94 45.19
CA LYS A 2 39.61 -37.75 44.32
C LYS A 2 38.14 -37.46 44.11
N LYS A 3 37.65 -36.28 44.60
CA LYS A 3 36.30 -35.81 44.34
C LYS A 3 36.30 -35.07 43.02
N SER A 4 35.65 -35.65 42.02
CA SER A 4 35.39 -35.00 40.72
C SER A 4 34.22 -34.01 40.87
N LEU A 5 34.50 -32.76 40.68
CA LEU A 5 33.52 -31.69 40.62
C LEU A 5 32.97 -31.63 39.18
N PHE A 6 31.74 -32.05 38.97
CA PHE A 6 31.04 -31.84 37.71
C PHE A 6 30.51 -30.39 37.67
N LEU A 7 31.14 -29.57 36.81
CA LEU A 7 30.67 -28.20 36.50
C LEU A 7 29.62 -28.34 35.41
N ILE A 8 28.32 -28.22 35.78
CA ILE A 8 27.22 -28.12 34.80
C ILE A 8 27.20 -26.67 34.33
N ALA A 9 27.72 -26.42 33.13
CA ALA A 9 27.57 -25.14 32.45
C ALA A 9 26.14 -25.05 31.90
N ALA A 10 25.24 -24.36 32.59
CA ALA A 10 23.92 -23.99 32.06
C ALA A 10 24.12 -22.92 30.99
N LEU A 11 24.12 -23.31 29.73
CA LEU A 11 23.99 -22.40 28.58
C LEU A 11 22.59 -21.76 28.61
N ALA A 12 22.48 -20.63 29.24
CA ALA A 12 21.30 -19.78 29.09
C ALA A 12 21.32 -19.24 27.65
N PHE A 13 20.52 -19.83 26.77
CA PHE A 13 20.15 -19.22 25.50
C PHE A 13 19.33 -17.98 25.81
N ALA A 14 19.98 -16.84 25.96
CA ALA A 14 19.32 -15.56 25.88
C ALA A 14 18.76 -15.46 24.45
N ALA A 15 17.48 -15.75 24.27
CA ALA A 15 16.76 -15.42 23.06
C ALA A 15 16.86 -13.89 22.91
N ILE A 16 17.81 -13.43 22.12
CA ILE A 16 17.89 -12.02 21.71
C ILE A 16 16.57 -11.75 21.03
N ALA A 17 15.69 -11.05 21.74
CA ALA A 17 14.40 -10.65 21.23
C ALA A 17 14.63 -9.65 20.08
N SER A 18 14.88 -10.20 18.88
CA SER A 18 15.06 -9.43 17.66
C SER A 18 13.82 -8.57 17.47
N ALA A 19 14.02 -7.26 17.41
CA ALA A 19 12.93 -6.33 17.13
C ALA A 19 12.34 -6.66 15.74
N GLN A 20 11.04 -6.90 15.67
CA GLN A 20 10.37 -7.25 14.42
C GLN A 20 10.27 -6.01 13.53
N THR A 21 11.04 -5.99 12.47
CA THR A 21 11.03 -4.92 11.46
C THR A 21 10.21 -5.36 10.25
N LEU A 22 9.33 -4.48 9.78
CA LEU A 22 8.56 -4.64 8.55
C LEU A 22 8.77 -3.42 7.64
N PHE A 23 8.85 -3.67 6.33
CA PHE A 23 8.81 -2.66 5.30
C PHE A 23 7.46 -2.79 4.56
N VAL A 24 6.56 -1.85 4.80
CA VAL A 24 5.16 -1.93 4.39
C VAL A 24 4.82 -0.82 3.41
N GLY A 25 3.83 -1.04 2.54
CA GLY A 25 3.47 -0.08 1.50
C GLY A 25 1.98 0.02 1.20
N THR A 26 1.61 1.08 0.50
CA THR A 26 0.32 1.23 -0.18
C THR A 26 0.55 1.85 -1.54
N TYR A 27 -0.18 1.37 -2.55
CA TYR A 27 -0.05 1.85 -3.92
C TYR A 27 -1.37 1.71 -4.67
N ASN A 28 -2.07 2.82 -4.89
CA ASN A 28 -3.13 2.88 -5.90
C ASN A 28 -2.46 2.79 -7.26
N ILE A 29 -2.67 1.68 -7.98
CA ILE A 29 -1.97 1.38 -9.25
C ILE A 29 -2.71 1.91 -10.48
N ARG A 30 -3.83 2.54 -10.28
CA ARG A 30 -4.75 2.99 -11.33
C ARG A 30 -5.28 1.85 -12.19
N TYR A 31 -6.57 1.66 -12.24
CA TYR A 31 -7.18 0.63 -13.08
C TYR A 31 -6.93 0.87 -14.58
N LYS A 32 -6.89 -0.22 -15.33
CA LYS A 32 -6.74 -0.18 -16.79
C LYS A 32 -8.02 0.35 -17.42
N ASN A 33 -7.90 1.44 -18.19
CA ASN A 33 -9.02 2.01 -18.95
C ASN A 33 -8.53 2.63 -20.27
N ASP A 34 -9.48 2.81 -21.20
CA ASP A 34 -9.17 3.32 -22.54
C ASP A 34 -8.81 4.81 -22.53
N GLY A 35 -9.42 5.61 -21.63
CA GLY A 35 -9.13 7.04 -21.53
C GLY A 35 -7.68 7.34 -21.16
N ASP A 36 -7.12 6.57 -20.24
CA ASP A 36 -5.72 6.68 -19.87
C ASP A 36 -4.79 6.15 -20.99
N SER A 37 -5.23 5.08 -21.68
CA SER A 37 -4.47 4.51 -22.82
C SER A 37 -4.36 5.48 -23.97
N ILE A 38 -5.41 6.20 -24.34
CA ILE A 38 -5.41 7.26 -25.36
C ILE A 38 -4.44 8.39 -24.99
N LYS A 39 -4.33 8.73 -23.70
CA LYS A 39 -3.37 9.72 -23.21
C LYS A 39 -1.93 9.19 -23.14
N GLY A 40 -1.69 7.92 -23.48
CA GLY A 40 -0.39 7.27 -23.50
C GLY A 40 0.00 6.60 -22.16
N ASN A 41 -0.92 6.51 -21.18
CA ASN A 41 -0.71 5.82 -19.92
C ASN A 41 -1.17 4.35 -20.01
N VAL A 42 -0.66 3.64 -21.02
CA VAL A 42 -1.07 2.27 -21.36
C VAL A 42 -0.64 1.30 -20.27
N TRP A 43 -1.58 0.46 -19.80
CA TRP A 43 -1.29 -0.51 -18.74
C TRP A 43 -0.13 -1.46 -19.05
N SER A 44 -0.03 -1.98 -20.27
CA SER A 44 1.05 -2.91 -20.65
C SER A 44 2.47 -2.32 -20.55
N VAL A 45 2.58 -0.99 -20.53
CA VAL A 45 3.84 -0.28 -20.26
C VAL A 45 3.99 0.00 -18.78
N ARG A 46 2.93 0.55 -18.16
CA ARG A 46 2.93 0.92 -16.73
C ARG A 46 3.15 -0.30 -15.83
N SER A 47 2.54 -1.46 -16.16
CA SER A 47 2.67 -2.68 -15.36
C SER A 47 4.11 -3.12 -15.16
N LYS A 48 4.92 -3.08 -16.20
CA LYS A 48 6.34 -3.46 -16.14
C LYS A 48 7.13 -2.53 -15.24
N VAL A 49 6.96 -1.21 -15.44
CA VAL A 49 7.67 -0.21 -14.62
C VAL A 49 7.24 -0.30 -13.15
N LEU A 50 5.95 -0.54 -12.90
CA LEU A 50 5.40 -0.71 -11.56
C LEU A 50 5.95 -1.98 -10.90
N ALA A 51 6.01 -3.08 -11.64
CA ALA A 51 6.58 -4.33 -11.14
C ALA A 51 8.09 -4.19 -10.87
N ASP A 52 8.86 -3.56 -11.77
CA ASP A 52 10.27 -3.26 -11.56
C ASP A 52 10.49 -2.41 -10.31
N GLN A 53 9.64 -1.40 -10.08
CA GLN A 53 9.67 -0.54 -8.89
C GLN A 53 9.42 -1.36 -7.62
N ILE A 54 8.38 -2.21 -7.58
CA ILE A 54 8.09 -3.08 -6.44
C ILE A 54 9.22 -4.08 -6.20
N ASN A 55 9.73 -4.73 -7.25
CA ASN A 55 10.83 -5.69 -7.14
C ASN A 55 12.14 -5.02 -6.68
N PHE A 56 12.37 -3.75 -7.03
CA PHE A 56 13.53 -2.98 -6.58
C PHE A 56 13.45 -2.56 -5.11
N TYR A 57 12.28 -2.09 -4.65
CA TYR A 57 12.09 -1.65 -3.26
C TYR A 57 11.85 -2.81 -2.29
N GLU A 58 11.37 -3.94 -2.77
CA GLU A 58 11.14 -5.17 -2.01
C GLU A 58 10.33 -4.95 -0.70
N PRO A 59 9.12 -4.34 -0.77
CA PRO A 59 8.30 -4.23 0.43
C PRO A 59 7.89 -5.62 0.92
N ASP A 60 7.97 -5.87 2.21
CA ASP A 60 7.59 -7.16 2.80
C ASP A 60 6.10 -7.49 2.56
N ILE A 61 5.26 -6.45 2.61
CA ILE A 61 3.80 -6.53 2.41
C ILE A 61 3.27 -5.15 2.01
N PHE A 62 2.36 -5.10 1.05
CA PHE A 62 1.76 -3.83 0.61
C PHE A 62 0.32 -4.01 0.12
N GLY A 63 -0.48 -2.96 0.30
CA GLY A 63 -1.82 -2.87 -0.24
C GLY A 63 -1.83 -2.21 -1.62
N THR A 64 -2.73 -2.66 -2.49
CA THR A 64 -2.98 -2.02 -3.78
C THR A 64 -4.45 -1.63 -3.91
N GLN A 65 -4.74 -0.58 -4.68
CA GLN A 65 -6.09 -0.12 -4.96
C GLN A 65 -6.29 0.01 -6.47
N GLU A 66 -7.55 0.01 -6.90
CA GLU A 66 -7.98 0.07 -8.32
C GLU A 66 -7.52 -1.10 -9.19
N VAL A 67 -7.23 -2.23 -8.59
CA VAL A 67 -6.69 -3.38 -9.33
C VAL A 67 -7.80 -4.20 -9.93
N LEU A 68 -7.89 -4.30 -11.25
CA LEU A 68 -8.77 -5.24 -11.94
C LEU A 68 -8.17 -6.65 -11.93
N TYR A 69 -9.01 -7.68 -12.04
CA TYR A 69 -8.56 -9.08 -12.03
C TYR A 69 -7.45 -9.35 -13.05
N THR A 70 -7.56 -8.82 -14.27
CA THR A 70 -6.52 -8.95 -15.30
C THR A 70 -5.21 -8.27 -14.92
N GLN A 71 -5.26 -7.16 -14.19
CA GLN A 71 -4.06 -6.48 -13.68
C GLN A 71 -3.42 -7.26 -12.52
N LEU A 72 -4.23 -7.92 -11.69
CA LEU A 72 -3.71 -8.84 -10.64
C LEU A 72 -2.92 -9.99 -11.26
N GLU A 73 -3.45 -10.63 -12.32
CA GLU A 73 -2.76 -11.73 -12.99
C GLU A 73 -1.46 -11.26 -13.67
N ASP A 74 -1.44 -10.04 -14.22
CA ASP A 74 -0.20 -9.43 -14.73
C ASP A 74 0.81 -9.22 -13.60
N LEU A 75 0.42 -8.57 -12.50
CA LEU A 75 1.30 -8.34 -11.37
C LEU A 75 1.77 -9.64 -10.69
N LYS A 76 0.91 -10.64 -10.57
CA LYS A 76 1.28 -11.95 -10.02
C LYS A 76 2.39 -12.61 -10.83
N ARG A 77 2.39 -12.42 -12.15
CA ARG A 77 3.42 -12.93 -13.05
C ARG A 77 4.72 -12.14 -12.96
N GLU A 78 4.63 -10.80 -12.79
CA GLU A 78 5.76 -9.88 -12.83
C GLU A 78 6.43 -9.68 -11.46
N LEU A 79 5.74 -10.01 -10.35
CA LEU A 79 6.25 -9.79 -8.99
C LEU A 79 6.89 -11.06 -8.40
N ASP A 80 8.20 -11.05 -8.28
CA ASP A 80 8.97 -12.18 -7.78
C ASP A 80 8.73 -12.47 -6.30
N GLY A 81 8.24 -13.67 -6.01
CA GLY A 81 8.12 -14.14 -4.62
C GLY A 81 6.88 -13.66 -3.88
N TYR A 82 6.05 -12.81 -4.48
CA TYR A 82 4.80 -12.37 -3.86
C TYR A 82 3.63 -13.32 -4.15
N ASP A 83 2.67 -13.30 -3.24
CA ASP A 83 1.32 -13.79 -3.42
C ASP A 83 0.34 -12.73 -2.93
N TYR A 84 -0.95 -12.85 -3.23
CA TYR A 84 -1.94 -11.86 -2.84
C TYR A 84 -3.20 -12.46 -2.24
N ILE A 85 -3.95 -11.62 -1.52
CA ILE A 85 -5.32 -11.88 -1.06
C ILE A 85 -6.21 -10.72 -1.46
N GLY A 86 -7.51 -11.01 -1.62
CA GLY A 86 -8.54 -10.05 -1.98
C GLY A 86 -9.53 -10.65 -2.96
N VAL A 87 -10.64 -9.94 -3.16
CA VAL A 87 -11.70 -10.28 -4.12
C VAL A 87 -12.18 -9.01 -4.84
N GLY A 88 -12.82 -9.17 -5.99
CA GLY A 88 -13.45 -8.09 -6.71
C GLY A 88 -14.62 -7.51 -5.92
N ARG A 89 -14.69 -6.17 -5.85
CA ARG A 89 -15.63 -5.46 -4.97
C ARG A 89 -17.09 -5.62 -5.38
N ASP A 90 -17.38 -5.92 -6.68
CA ASP A 90 -18.73 -5.91 -7.21
C ASP A 90 -19.47 -7.24 -7.05
N ASP A 91 -18.75 -8.36 -6.96
CA ASP A 91 -19.35 -9.68 -6.83
C ASP A 91 -18.74 -10.56 -5.72
N GLY A 92 -17.71 -10.06 -5.06
CA GLY A 92 -16.96 -10.84 -4.07
C GLY A 92 -16.11 -11.97 -4.68
N LYS A 93 -15.87 -11.93 -5.98
CA LYS A 93 -15.06 -12.89 -6.76
C LYS A 93 -14.06 -12.17 -7.65
N HIS A 94 -14.44 -11.88 -8.90
CA HIS A 94 -13.56 -11.30 -9.90
C HIS A 94 -14.03 -9.98 -10.49
N ALA A 95 -15.29 -9.58 -10.28
CA ALA A 95 -15.84 -8.36 -10.86
C ALA A 95 -15.49 -7.12 -10.02
N GLY A 96 -15.17 -6.04 -10.73
CA GLY A 96 -14.80 -4.77 -10.15
C GLY A 96 -13.35 -4.71 -9.67
N GLU A 97 -13.01 -3.60 -9.04
CA GLU A 97 -11.67 -3.36 -8.53
C GLU A 97 -11.43 -4.11 -7.22
N TYR A 98 -10.18 -4.51 -7.00
CA TYR A 98 -9.70 -5.09 -5.75
C TYR A 98 -9.00 -4.04 -4.90
N SER A 99 -9.10 -4.20 -3.60
CA SER A 99 -8.17 -3.64 -2.61
C SER A 99 -7.26 -4.78 -2.14
N ALA A 100 -6.38 -5.25 -3.04
CA ALA A 100 -5.58 -6.44 -2.79
C ALA A 100 -4.42 -6.19 -1.82
N ILE A 101 -4.00 -7.24 -1.11
CA ILE A 101 -2.81 -7.22 -0.26
C ILE A 101 -1.81 -8.21 -0.85
N PHE A 102 -0.67 -7.70 -1.32
CA PHE A 102 0.48 -8.49 -1.75
C PHE A 102 1.45 -8.69 -0.59
N TYR A 103 2.00 -9.90 -0.44
CA TYR A 103 2.94 -10.22 0.63
C TYR A 103 4.03 -11.19 0.16
N ASP A 104 5.24 -11.04 0.69
CA ASP A 104 6.34 -11.96 0.45
C ASP A 104 6.00 -13.34 1.04
N LYS A 105 5.67 -14.33 0.16
CA LYS A 105 5.32 -15.69 0.54
C LYS A 105 6.49 -16.49 1.11
N LYS A 106 7.74 -16.04 0.90
CA LYS A 106 8.92 -16.67 1.52
C LYS A 106 9.01 -16.29 2.98
N ARG A 107 8.61 -15.06 3.32
CA ARG A 107 8.68 -14.49 4.67
C ARG A 107 7.45 -14.81 5.52
N PHE A 108 6.25 -14.74 4.96
CA PHE A 108 5.01 -14.83 5.73
C PHE A 108 4.20 -16.08 5.44
N ASN A 109 3.54 -16.60 6.49
CA ASN A 109 2.39 -17.49 6.40
C ASN A 109 1.12 -16.66 6.57
N LEU A 110 0.17 -16.79 5.67
CA LEU A 110 -1.18 -16.30 5.82
C LEU A 110 -1.95 -17.26 6.75
N LEU A 111 -2.44 -16.75 7.89
CA LEU A 111 -3.16 -17.55 8.87
C LEU A 111 -4.67 -17.47 8.68
N LYS A 112 -5.19 -16.26 8.41
CA LYS A 112 -6.60 -15.95 8.17
C LYS A 112 -6.70 -14.80 7.20
N ASN A 113 -7.77 -14.74 6.43
CA ASN A 113 -8.08 -13.59 5.59
C ASN A 113 -9.59 -13.44 5.42
N GLY A 114 -9.99 -12.30 4.89
CA GLY A 114 -11.36 -12.02 4.54
C GLY A 114 -11.51 -10.63 3.93
N ASN A 115 -12.75 -10.32 3.61
CA ASN A 115 -13.14 -9.04 3.05
C ASN A 115 -14.41 -8.57 3.74
N PHE A 116 -14.61 -7.26 3.79
CA PHE A 116 -15.89 -6.67 4.17
C PHE A 116 -16.14 -5.41 3.34
N TRP A 117 -17.41 -5.18 3.02
CA TRP A 117 -17.81 -4.02 2.23
C TRP A 117 -18.01 -2.80 3.12
N LEU A 118 -17.64 -1.64 2.61
CA LEU A 118 -17.84 -0.36 3.30
C LEU A 118 -19.27 0.11 3.05
N SER A 119 -20.22 -0.57 3.68
CA SER A 119 -21.66 -0.35 3.57
C SER A 119 -22.38 -0.74 4.86
N GLU A 120 -23.68 -0.48 4.92
CA GLU A 120 -24.57 -0.94 6.00
C GLU A 120 -24.66 -2.48 6.06
N HIS A 121 -24.24 -3.15 5.00
CA HIS A 121 -24.19 -4.61 4.87
C HIS A 121 -22.77 -5.10 4.56
N PRO A 122 -21.87 -5.11 5.55
CA PRO A 122 -20.44 -5.40 5.31
C PRO A 122 -20.15 -6.86 4.93
N ASP A 123 -21.13 -7.73 5.00
CA ASP A 123 -21.02 -9.16 4.69
C ASP A 123 -21.23 -9.50 3.20
N ARG A 124 -21.63 -8.53 2.37
CA ARG A 124 -21.92 -8.75 0.95
C ARG A 124 -21.66 -7.53 0.08
N PRO A 125 -21.45 -7.73 -1.24
CA PRO A 125 -21.32 -6.62 -2.18
C PRO A 125 -22.54 -5.68 -2.18
N GLY A 126 -22.26 -4.38 -2.29
CA GLY A 126 -23.29 -3.36 -2.37
C GLY A 126 -22.74 -1.95 -2.17
N LEU A 127 -23.49 -0.97 -2.65
CA LEU A 127 -23.22 0.44 -2.34
C LEU A 127 -23.50 0.70 -0.86
N GLY A 128 -22.67 1.53 -0.23
CA GLY A 128 -22.86 1.97 1.13
C GLY A 128 -23.25 3.45 1.19
N TRP A 129 -24.28 3.79 1.95
CA TRP A 129 -24.73 5.16 2.19
C TRP A 129 -24.91 5.97 0.89
N ASP A 130 -24.13 7.06 0.72
CA ASP A 130 -24.11 7.94 -0.45
C ASP A 130 -22.94 7.64 -1.41
N ALA A 131 -22.36 6.44 -1.34
CA ALA A 131 -21.21 6.06 -2.17
C ALA A 131 -21.55 6.04 -3.67
N ALA A 132 -20.61 6.53 -4.48
CA ALA A 132 -20.69 6.44 -5.94
C ALA A 132 -20.32 5.06 -6.49
N CYS A 133 -19.52 4.30 -5.73
CA CYS A 133 -19.04 2.96 -6.11
C CYS A 133 -19.07 2.01 -4.91
N THR A 134 -19.21 0.72 -5.17
CA THR A 134 -18.98 -0.33 -4.17
C THR A 134 -17.54 -0.22 -3.64
N ARG A 135 -17.36 -0.26 -2.33
CA ARG A 135 -16.06 -0.14 -1.67
C ARG A 135 -15.84 -1.32 -0.73
N ILE A 136 -14.59 -1.78 -0.67
CA ILE A 136 -14.21 -2.99 0.05
C ILE A 136 -12.95 -2.76 0.87
N CYS A 137 -12.84 -3.46 1.99
CA CYS A 137 -11.62 -3.61 2.75
C CYS A 137 -11.22 -5.08 2.79
N THR A 138 -10.03 -5.38 2.32
CA THR A 138 -9.40 -6.71 2.45
C THR A 138 -8.57 -6.74 3.71
N TRP A 139 -8.54 -7.88 4.40
CA TRP A 139 -7.69 -8.07 5.57
C TRP A 139 -7.06 -9.46 5.61
N GLY A 140 -5.90 -9.55 6.25
CA GLY A 140 -5.23 -10.80 6.54
C GLY A 140 -4.52 -10.79 7.88
N GLN A 141 -4.45 -11.96 8.53
CA GLN A 141 -3.57 -12.22 9.65
C GLN A 141 -2.35 -12.97 9.15
N PHE A 142 -1.18 -12.42 9.34
CA PHE A 142 0.08 -12.96 8.89
C PHE A 142 0.97 -13.37 10.06
N CYS A 143 1.83 -14.37 9.81
CA CYS A 143 2.84 -14.81 10.76
C CYS A 143 4.22 -14.82 10.06
N ASP A 144 5.17 -14.06 10.56
CA ASP A 144 6.56 -14.12 10.12
C ASP A 144 7.15 -15.49 10.42
N LYS A 145 7.58 -16.22 9.40
CA LYS A 145 8.05 -17.61 9.50
C LYS A 145 9.28 -17.76 10.38
N LYS A 146 10.13 -16.72 10.39
CA LYS A 146 11.39 -16.74 11.13
C LYS A 146 11.20 -16.43 12.62
N THR A 147 10.32 -15.48 12.94
CA THR A 147 10.19 -14.95 14.30
C THR A 147 8.93 -15.40 15.02
N GLY A 148 7.96 -15.96 14.30
CA GLY A 148 6.62 -16.29 14.82
C GLY A 148 5.75 -15.05 15.11
N PHE A 149 6.22 -13.86 14.76
CA PHE A 149 5.48 -12.61 14.98
C PHE A 149 4.21 -12.58 14.17
N LYS A 150 3.08 -12.32 14.83
CA LYS A 150 1.77 -12.24 14.21
C LYS A 150 1.29 -10.80 14.15
N PHE A 151 0.69 -10.41 13.02
CA PHE A 151 0.10 -9.11 12.82
C PHE A 151 -1.09 -9.17 11.87
N PHE A 152 -1.95 -8.16 11.93
CA PHE A 152 -3.03 -7.96 10.99
C PHE A 152 -2.69 -6.86 10.01
N TYR A 153 -3.04 -7.09 8.76
CA TYR A 153 -2.93 -6.11 7.70
C TYR A 153 -4.30 -5.89 7.08
N PHE A 154 -4.70 -4.64 6.96
CA PHE A 154 -5.95 -4.19 6.33
C PHE A 154 -5.60 -3.28 5.17
N ASN A 155 -6.32 -3.41 4.05
CA ASN A 155 -6.17 -2.53 2.90
C ASN A 155 -7.53 -2.15 2.34
N LEU A 156 -7.74 -0.86 2.10
CA LEU A 156 -9.02 -0.33 1.66
C LEU A 156 -8.88 0.68 0.51
N HIS A 157 -10.01 0.95 -0.15
CA HIS A 157 -10.18 2.10 -1.02
C HIS A 157 -11.54 2.74 -0.68
N MET A 158 -11.53 3.94 -0.10
CA MET A 158 -12.75 4.64 0.31
C MET A 158 -13.40 5.35 -0.87
N ASP A 159 -14.67 5.72 -0.73
CA ASP A 159 -15.40 6.38 -1.81
C ASP A 159 -14.86 7.80 -2.08
N HIS A 160 -14.81 8.17 -3.37
CA HIS A 160 -14.26 9.44 -3.80
C HIS A 160 -15.31 10.58 -3.81
N VAL A 161 -16.61 10.25 -3.78
CA VAL A 161 -17.73 11.23 -3.83
C VAL A 161 -18.46 11.29 -2.49
N GLY A 162 -18.95 10.14 -1.99
CA GLY A 162 -19.84 10.05 -0.84
C GLY A 162 -19.15 10.46 0.48
N VAL A 163 -19.56 11.58 1.06
CA VAL A 163 -19.02 12.05 2.34
C VAL A 163 -19.50 11.19 3.51
N VAL A 164 -20.80 10.81 3.50
CA VAL A 164 -21.37 9.92 4.52
C VAL A 164 -20.73 8.55 4.43
N ALA A 165 -20.58 8.00 3.20
CA ALA A 165 -19.92 6.72 2.96
C ALA A 165 -18.48 6.70 3.50
N ARG A 166 -17.70 7.76 3.28
CA ARG A 166 -16.36 7.85 3.87
C ARG A 166 -16.38 7.93 5.39
N ARG A 167 -17.30 8.72 5.98
CA ARG A 167 -17.39 8.88 7.44
C ARG A 167 -17.82 7.60 8.14
N GLU A 168 -18.91 7.00 7.69
CA GLU A 168 -19.45 5.77 8.28
C GLU A 168 -18.56 4.57 7.95
N GLY A 169 -18.00 4.51 6.73
CA GLY A 169 -16.99 3.53 6.34
C GLY A 169 -15.75 3.58 7.25
N ALA A 170 -15.27 4.77 7.60
CA ALA A 170 -14.14 4.92 8.54
C ALA A 170 -14.47 4.36 9.93
N LYS A 171 -15.68 4.64 10.47
CA LYS A 171 -16.14 4.09 11.76
C LYS A 171 -16.26 2.56 11.69
N LEU A 172 -16.81 2.04 10.58
CA LEU A 172 -16.93 0.60 10.33
C LEU A 172 -15.56 -0.08 10.34
N VAL A 173 -14.57 0.49 9.61
CA VAL A 173 -13.20 -0.05 9.57
C VAL A 173 -12.59 -0.11 10.98
N ILE A 174 -12.70 0.95 11.77
CA ILE A 174 -12.22 0.95 13.17
C ILE A 174 -12.90 -0.13 14.00
N SER A 175 -14.23 -0.29 13.85
CA SER A 175 -15.00 -1.34 14.53
C SER A 175 -14.52 -2.74 14.11
N LYS A 176 -14.36 -2.99 12.81
CA LYS A 176 -13.87 -4.27 12.26
C LYS A 176 -12.44 -4.60 12.68
N ILE A 177 -11.56 -3.62 12.77
CA ILE A 177 -10.21 -3.82 13.32
C ILE A 177 -10.28 -4.29 14.78
N LYS A 178 -11.13 -3.65 15.62
CA LYS A 178 -11.29 -4.06 17.01
C LYS A 178 -11.88 -5.47 17.15
N GLU A 179 -12.87 -5.80 16.31
CA GLU A 179 -13.53 -7.11 16.27
C GLU A 179 -12.56 -8.23 15.85
N LEU A 180 -11.86 -8.05 14.74
CA LEU A 180 -11.05 -9.08 14.09
C LEU A 180 -9.69 -9.28 14.75
N ALA A 181 -9.01 -8.18 15.10
CA ALA A 181 -7.67 -8.22 15.65
C ALA A 181 -7.64 -8.33 17.18
N GLY A 182 -8.66 -7.79 17.84
CA GLY A 182 -8.72 -7.74 19.29
C GLY A 182 -7.78 -6.70 19.92
N PRO A 183 -7.85 -6.53 21.24
CA PRO A 183 -7.09 -5.53 21.96
C PRO A 183 -5.58 -5.84 21.95
N GLY A 184 -4.77 -4.81 21.73
CA GLY A 184 -3.31 -4.91 21.78
C GLY A 184 -2.64 -5.62 20.63
N ALA A 185 -3.38 -6.02 19.58
CA ALA A 185 -2.82 -6.63 18.39
C ALA A 185 -1.89 -5.68 17.63
N ALA A 186 -0.94 -6.25 16.91
CA ALA A 186 -0.15 -5.55 15.92
C ALA A 186 -1.00 -5.37 14.66
N VAL A 187 -1.37 -4.14 14.32
CA VAL A 187 -2.26 -3.80 13.21
C VAL A 187 -1.57 -2.82 12.27
N ILE A 188 -1.74 -3.05 10.97
CA ILE A 188 -1.35 -2.15 9.89
C ILE A 188 -2.60 -1.93 9.04
N LEU A 189 -2.93 -0.68 8.75
CA LEU A 189 -4.03 -0.29 7.87
C LEU A 189 -3.47 0.60 6.77
N THR A 190 -3.71 0.23 5.52
CA THR A 190 -3.26 0.96 4.33
C THR A 190 -4.42 1.25 3.40
N GLY A 191 -4.23 2.16 2.47
CA GLY A 191 -5.20 2.37 1.42
C GLY A 191 -5.16 3.76 0.81
N ASP A 192 -6.01 3.92 -0.20
CA ASP A 192 -6.49 5.19 -0.68
C ASP A 192 -7.75 5.57 0.10
N PHE A 193 -7.63 6.58 0.94
CA PHE A 193 -8.73 7.02 1.81
C PHE A 193 -9.61 8.07 1.15
N ASN A 194 -9.22 8.59 -0.01
CA ASN A 194 -9.90 9.70 -0.69
C ASN A 194 -10.16 10.92 0.24
N VAL A 195 -9.37 11.05 1.30
CA VAL A 195 -9.34 12.19 2.21
C VAL A 195 -7.91 12.52 2.60
N ASN A 196 -7.59 13.80 2.62
CA ASN A 196 -6.29 14.26 3.04
C ASN A 196 -6.17 14.38 4.57
N GLN A 197 -4.96 14.63 5.06
CA GLN A 197 -4.62 14.75 6.48
C GLN A 197 -5.31 15.90 7.23
N LYS A 198 -5.96 16.83 6.52
CA LYS A 198 -6.69 17.97 7.11
C LYS A 198 -8.19 17.66 7.30
N ASN A 199 -8.69 16.57 6.66
CA ASN A 199 -10.09 16.20 6.66
C ASN A 199 -10.53 15.63 8.02
N GLU A 200 -11.79 15.86 8.43
CA GLU A 200 -12.35 15.32 9.66
C GLU A 200 -12.40 13.78 9.68
N ILE A 201 -12.60 13.16 8.51
CA ILE A 201 -12.69 11.70 8.38
C ILE A 201 -11.33 11.06 8.64
N TYR A 202 -10.23 11.67 8.21
CA TYR A 202 -8.89 11.25 8.58
C TYR A 202 -8.71 11.21 10.11
N LYS A 203 -9.31 12.15 10.83
CA LYS A 203 -9.25 12.20 12.31
C LYS A 203 -9.96 11.02 12.98
N ILE A 204 -10.92 10.37 12.32
CA ILE A 204 -11.55 9.14 12.84
C ILE A 204 -10.49 8.03 13.01
N PHE A 205 -9.56 7.92 12.07
CA PHE A 205 -8.45 6.95 12.15
C PHE A 205 -7.37 7.40 13.12
N SER A 206 -6.86 8.62 12.97
CA SER A 206 -5.74 9.13 13.77
C SER A 206 -6.06 9.33 15.26
N ASN A 207 -7.33 9.59 15.59
CA ASN A 207 -7.81 9.78 16.96
C ASN A 207 -8.50 8.53 17.54
N SER A 208 -8.47 7.41 16.82
CA SER A 208 -9.15 6.15 17.23
C SER A 208 -8.60 5.53 18.52
N GLY A 209 -7.44 5.94 18.98
CA GLY A 209 -6.69 5.37 20.10
C GLY A 209 -6.03 4.01 19.79
N ILE A 210 -6.36 3.38 18.66
CA ILE A 210 -5.80 2.08 18.24
C ILE A 210 -4.86 2.19 17.05
N LEU A 211 -4.82 3.33 16.37
CA LEU A 211 -4.00 3.61 15.20
C LEU A 211 -3.27 4.95 15.32
N LYS A 212 -2.13 5.06 14.67
CA LYS A 212 -1.42 6.33 14.44
C LYS A 212 -0.90 6.38 13.02
N ASP A 213 -0.88 7.58 12.43
CA ASP A 213 -0.35 7.80 11.08
C ASP A 213 1.17 7.64 11.06
N THR A 214 1.67 6.86 10.11
CA THR A 214 3.10 6.64 9.92
C THR A 214 3.82 7.90 9.48
N TYR A 215 3.20 8.76 8.67
CA TYR A 215 3.78 10.05 8.28
C TYR A 215 4.03 10.94 9.51
N ALA A 216 3.01 11.11 10.35
CA ALA A 216 3.09 11.97 11.52
C ALA A 216 4.08 11.45 12.57
N SER A 217 4.21 10.11 12.72
CA SER A 217 5.00 9.43 13.75
C SER A 217 6.39 8.98 13.28
N ALA A 218 6.76 9.18 12.00
CA ALA A 218 8.06 8.76 11.48
C ALA A 218 9.22 9.58 12.06
N GLU A 219 10.29 8.89 12.44
CA GLU A 219 11.56 9.51 12.85
C GLU A 219 12.22 10.25 11.66
N ARG A 220 12.09 9.71 10.46
CA ARG A 220 12.60 10.32 9.22
C ARG A 220 11.56 10.22 8.12
N ARG A 221 11.37 11.32 7.37
CA ARG A 221 10.42 11.42 6.26
C ARG A 221 11.11 11.90 5.01
N PHE A 222 10.76 11.28 3.89
CA PHE A 222 11.06 11.78 2.56
C PHE A 222 9.78 11.76 1.73
N SER A 223 9.12 12.91 1.63
CA SER A 223 7.84 13.08 0.95
C SER A 223 7.81 14.50 0.39
N THR A 224 8.00 14.61 -0.91
CA THR A 224 8.21 15.89 -1.61
C THR A 224 6.95 16.42 -2.25
N ASN A 225 5.87 15.62 -2.28
CA ASN A 225 4.59 15.94 -2.91
C ASN A 225 3.42 15.32 -2.12
N GLY A 226 2.18 15.61 -2.52
CA GLY A 226 1.01 14.80 -2.19
C GLY A 226 1.03 13.47 -2.89
N THR A 227 0.14 12.55 -2.51
CA THR A 227 0.18 11.17 -3.01
C THR A 227 -0.53 10.99 -4.35
N TRP A 228 -1.40 11.89 -4.77
CA TRP A 228 -2.09 11.89 -6.06
C TRP A 228 -1.63 13.02 -6.96
N GLN A 229 -1.41 12.76 -8.26
CA GLN A 229 -0.88 13.70 -9.24
C GLN A 229 -1.54 13.64 -10.63
N ASP A 230 -2.57 12.78 -10.82
CA ASP A 230 -3.36 12.68 -12.07
C ASP A 230 -2.50 12.51 -13.33
N PHE A 231 -1.45 11.69 -13.28
CA PHE A 231 -0.44 11.55 -14.35
C PHE A 231 0.25 12.87 -14.76
N ASN A 232 0.12 13.93 -13.97
CA ASN A 232 0.76 15.22 -14.19
C ASN A 232 1.98 15.42 -13.29
N ASN A 233 3.15 15.05 -13.78
CA ASN A 233 4.41 15.15 -13.04
C ASN A 233 4.88 16.59 -12.73
N GLN A 234 4.19 17.60 -13.23
CA GLN A 234 4.45 19.02 -12.94
C GLN A 234 3.54 19.57 -11.84
N GLN A 235 2.56 18.80 -11.41
CA GLN A 235 1.63 19.18 -10.36
C GLN A 235 2.21 18.90 -8.97
N TRP A 236 2.09 19.87 -8.08
CA TRP A 236 2.46 19.74 -6.68
C TRP A 236 1.26 19.99 -5.76
N SER A 237 1.18 19.22 -4.69
CA SER A 237 0.26 19.48 -3.59
C SER A 237 0.86 18.99 -2.27
N ASP A 238 0.29 19.40 -1.14
CA ASP A 238 0.60 18.83 0.18
C ASP A 238 -0.39 17.74 0.62
N GLN A 239 -1.35 17.40 -0.24
CA GLN A 239 -2.45 16.49 0.08
C GLN A 239 -2.05 15.04 -0.05
N ARG A 240 -2.05 14.32 1.06
CA ARG A 240 -1.85 12.88 1.10
C ARG A 240 -3.21 12.22 1.25
N ILE A 241 -3.65 11.47 0.27
CA ILE A 241 -4.90 10.68 0.32
C ILE A 241 -4.64 9.19 0.47
N ASP A 242 -3.40 8.76 0.20
CA ASP A 242 -2.91 7.42 0.49
C ASP A 242 -2.21 7.42 1.84
N HIS A 243 -2.67 6.59 2.77
CA HIS A 243 -2.19 6.58 4.14
C HIS A 243 -1.77 5.19 4.59
N ILE A 244 -0.80 5.15 5.50
CA ILE A 244 -0.42 3.98 6.27
C ILE A 244 -0.60 4.32 7.76
N PHE A 245 -1.53 3.62 8.40
CA PHE A 245 -1.73 3.69 9.85
C PHE A 245 -1.23 2.42 10.50
N VAL A 246 -0.67 2.54 11.69
CA VAL A 246 -0.17 1.40 12.47
C VAL A 246 -0.61 1.49 13.92
N SER A 247 -0.76 0.33 14.58
CA SER A 247 -1.03 0.32 16.03
C SER A 247 0.10 1.00 16.82
N PRO A 248 -0.19 1.57 18.02
CA PRO A 248 0.77 2.36 18.80
C PRO A 248 2.07 1.64 19.14
N LYS A 249 2.05 0.31 19.22
CA LYS A 249 3.24 -0.52 19.50
C LYS A 249 4.30 -0.51 18.40
N PHE A 250 4.01 -0.03 17.19
CA PHE A 250 5.03 0.15 16.18
C PHE A 250 5.79 1.47 16.36
N ASN A 251 7.10 1.42 16.28
CA ASN A 251 7.94 2.59 15.99
C ASN A 251 8.05 2.77 14.48
N VAL A 252 7.81 3.97 13.99
CA VAL A 252 7.96 4.27 12.57
C VAL A 252 9.35 4.89 12.34
N ARG A 253 10.25 4.10 11.79
CA ARG A 253 11.65 4.54 11.57
C ARG A 253 11.77 5.44 10.35
N ARG A 254 11.06 5.12 9.28
CA ARG A 254 11.09 5.87 8.03
C ARG A 254 9.70 5.87 7.40
N TYR A 255 9.38 6.97 6.76
CA TYR A 255 8.26 7.12 5.83
C TYR A 255 8.80 7.73 4.54
N GLY A 256 8.42 7.18 3.40
CA GLY A 256 8.83 7.68 2.10
C GLY A 256 7.70 7.59 1.08
N MET A 257 7.62 8.58 0.22
CA MET A 257 6.82 8.56 -0.98
C MET A 257 7.80 8.43 -2.16
N VAL A 258 7.51 7.50 -3.06
CA VAL A 258 8.37 7.22 -4.21
C VAL A 258 7.81 7.95 -5.42
N THR A 259 8.60 8.87 -5.96
CA THR A 259 8.21 9.71 -7.11
C THR A 259 8.94 9.30 -8.39
N ASP A 260 9.33 8.03 -8.49
CA ASP A 260 10.00 7.49 -9.66
C ASP A 260 9.12 7.62 -10.90
N SER A 261 9.79 7.82 -12.00
CA SER A 261 9.18 8.03 -13.30
C SER A 261 9.98 7.30 -14.37
N TYR A 262 9.37 7.10 -15.51
CA TYR A 262 10.02 6.48 -16.67
C TYR A 262 9.89 7.38 -17.90
N TRP A 263 10.68 7.08 -18.94
CA TRP A 263 10.73 7.85 -20.15
C TRP A 263 10.11 7.06 -21.32
N THR A 264 9.26 7.74 -22.09
CA THR A 264 8.71 7.21 -23.34
C THR A 264 9.16 8.06 -24.52
N ALA A 265 8.89 7.57 -25.73
CA ALA A 265 9.14 8.36 -26.94
C ALA A 265 8.41 9.71 -26.85
N SER A 266 9.08 10.74 -27.35
CA SER A 266 8.47 12.06 -27.46
C SER A 266 7.29 12.04 -28.44
N LYS A 267 6.29 12.89 -28.21
CA LYS A 267 5.18 13.16 -29.14
C LYS A 267 5.53 14.23 -30.18
N LEU A 268 6.74 14.77 -30.13
CA LEU A 268 7.22 15.77 -31.09
C LEU A 268 7.35 15.15 -32.47
N THR A 269 7.13 15.98 -33.52
CA THR A 269 7.43 15.57 -34.90
C THR A 269 8.94 15.41 -35.10
N PRO A 270 9.40 14.70 -36.18
CA PRO A 270 10.81 14.59 -36.47
C PRO A 270 11.54 15.95 -36.56
N GLU A 271 10.89 16.96 -37.15
CA GLU A 271 11.44 18.31 -37.26
C GLU A 271 11.56 19.00 -35.89
N GLN A 272 10.58 18.84 -35.04
CA GLN A 272 10.62 19.35 -33.67
C GLN A 272 11.66 18.64 -32.80
N ILE A 273 11.88 17.34 -33.01
CA ILE A 273 12.94 16.57 -32.36
C ILE A 273 14.30 17.12 -32.75
N GLU A 274 14.55 17.33 -34.04
CA GLU A 274 15.83 17.88 -34.53
C GLU A 274 16.06 19.31 -34.01
N GLU A 275 15.03 20.14 -33.95
CA GLU A 275 15.13 21.47 -33.35
C GLU A 275 15.46 21.42 -31.86
N ALA A 276 14.77 20.55 -31.11
CA ALA A 276 15.01 20.37 -29.66
C ALA A 276 16.44 19.89 -29.38
N LYS A 277 16.98 18.98 -30.20
CA LYS A 277 18.35 18.47 -30.06
C LYS A 277 19.43 19.56 -30.15
N LYS A 278 19.18 20.62 -30.89
CA LYS A 278 20.14 21.75 -31.02
C LYS A 278 20.37 22.46 -29.65
N HIS A 279 19.44 22.33 -28.72
CA HIS A 279 19.49 22.96 -27.40
C HIS A 279 19.80 21.95 -26.28
N MET A 280 20.17 20.71 -26.65
CA MET A 280 20.51 19.65 -25.70
C MET A 280 21.98 19.29 -25.78
N GLU A 281 22.53 18.78 -24.67
CA GLU A 281 23.89 18.21 -24.70
C GLU A 281 23.99 16.98 -25.61
N PRO A 282 25.15 16.74 -26.22
CA PRO A 282 25.34 15.56 -27.06
C PRO A 282 24.99 14.25 -26.38
N GLY A 283 24.20 13.40 -27.03
CA GLY A 283 23.76 12.11 -26.51
C GLY A 283 22.42 12.14 -25.78
N TYR A 284 21.83 13.33 -25.59
CA TYR A 284 20.46 13.44 -25.07
C TYR A 284 19.43 13.48 -26.20
N GLU A 285 18.23 12.98 -25.88
CA GLU A 285 17.08 12.99 -26.78
C GLU A 285 15.83 13.55 -26.06
N PRO A 286 14.98 14.29 -26.76
CA PRO A 286 13.70 14.70 -26.20
C PRO A 286 12.82 13.47 -25.95
N ARG A 287 12.38 13.31 -24.71
CA ARG A 287 11.55 12.21 -24.24
C ARG A 287 10.38 12.73 -23.40
N GLU A 288 9.32 11.97 -23.30
CA GLU A 288 8.20 12.28 -22.41
C GLU A 288 8.37 11.54 -21.08
N ARG A 289 8.36 12.29 -19.98
CA ARG A 289 8.44 11.74 -18.63
C ARG A 289 7.04 11.32 -18.16
N ARG A 290 6.90 10.08 -17.69
CA ARG A 290 5.63 9.50 -17.23
C ARG A 290 5.76 8.84 -15.86
N SER A 291 4.65 8.76 -15.13
CA SER A 291 4.54 8.00 -13.87
C SER A 291 3.88 6.65 -14.10
N PRO A 292 4.25 5.60 -13.34
CA PRO A 292 3.63 4.28 -13.45
C PRO A 292 2.15 4.25 -13.05
N SER A 293 1.72 5.16 -12.17
CA SER A 293 0.33 5.39 -11.75
C SER A 293 0.07 6.89 -11.64
N ASP A 294 -1.19 7.30 -11.52
CA ASP A 294 -1.61 8.65 -11.16
C ASP A 294 -1.49 8.92 -9.64
N HIS A 295 -1.13 7.90 -8.87
CA HIS A 295 -0.71 7.99 -7.46
C HIS A 295 0.77 7.63 -7.31
N TYR A 296 1.40 8.19 -6.29
CA TYR A 296 2.73 7.79 -5.85
C TYR A 296 2.63 6.72 -4.75
N PRO A 297 3.39 5.62 -4.85
CA PRO A 297 3.44 4.64 -3.77
C PRO A 297 4.05 5.23 -2.50
N VAL A 298 3.50 4.81 -1.38
CA VAL A 298 3.96 5.19 -0.05
C VAL A 298 4.50 3.97 0.67
N PHE A 299 5.68 4.10 1.27
CA PHE A 299 6.31 3.05 2.06
C PHE A 299 6.68 3.53 3.46
N ALA A 300 6.63 2.61 4.40
CA ALA A 300 7.07 2.85 5.77
C ALA A 300 7.90 1.69 6.32
N LYS A 301 9.05 1.99 6.96
CA LYS A 301 9.81 1.03 7.74
C LYS A 301 9.40 1.14 9.20
N ILE A 302 8.77 0.09 9.71
CA ILE A 302 8.19 0.04 11.04
C ILE A 302 8.85 -1.06 11.88
N VAL A 303 8.94 -0.84 13.19
CA VAL A 303 9.55 -1.77 14.14
C VAL A 303 8.59 -1.98 15.30
N PHE A 304 8.21 -3.23 15.57
CA PHE A 304 7.32 -3.55 16.67
C PHE A 304 8.06 -3.48 18.01
N LYS A 305 7.46 -2.77 18.97
CA LYS A 305 7.90 -2.77 20.36
C LYS A 305 7.33 -3.99 21.07
N LYS A 306 8.18 -4.80 21.63
CA LYS A 306 7.77 -5.90 22.53
C LYS A 306 7.21 -5.38 23.82
#